data_726c846afefb571c260f29cebe3c8134
#
_entry.id   726c846afefb571c260f29cebe3c8134
#
_cell.length_a   1.000
_cell.length_b   1.000
_cell.length_c   1.000
_cell.angle_alpha   90.00
_cell.angle_beta   90.00
_cell.angle_gamma   90.00
#
_symmetry.space_group_name_H-M   'P 1'
#
loop_
_entity.id
_entity.type
_entity.pdbx_description
1 polymer ?
#
loop_
_entity_poly.entity_id
_entity_poly.type
_entity_poly.pdbx_seq_one_letter_code
_entity_poly.pdbx_strand_id
1 'polypeptide(L)'
;MNASIFFEGNQTMSRKFTIHFFAAVACALTLSACSTTSAVKTPPPPPTLDELMGKANLAASSGNKEAAMGLWKQAAEAYPADKTPWVNMAQTRYEAGQYGDAIVNAQEVLVRDPANNQANSVIAISGLRLSTRALADLSRQNNLSADLRTESRDLARLLRESLGETVLVPVPTAAQARDKQPPRPPPRKGQGKAADGSANPFDGLK
;
A
#
# COMPACT_ATOMS: atom_id res chain seq x y z
N MET A 1 15.82 -109.26 3.08
CA MET A 1 16.08 -108.44 4.23
C MET A 1 16.85 -107.20 3.76
N ASN A 2 16.21 -106.06 3.78
CA ASN A 2 16.72 -104.66 3.88
C ASN A 2 17.72 -104.12 2.85
N ALA A 3 17.20 -103.60 1.77
CA ALA A 3 17.86 -102.59 0.93
C ALA A 3 16.97 -101.32 0.84
N SER A 4 16.89 -100.52 1.93
CA SER A 4 16.03 -99.31 1.97
C SER A 4 16.61 -98.14 2.78
N ILE A 5 17.91 -97.99 2.96
CA ILE A 5 18.47 -96.89 3.81
C ILE A 5 19.46 -95.98 3.08
N PHE A 6 19.69 -96.14 1.78
CA PHE A 6 20.76 -95.32 1.12
C PHE A 6 20.28 -94.22 0.12
N PHE A 7 19.00 -93.88 0.12
CA PHE A 7 18.53 -92.87 -0.90
C PHE A 7 17.98 -91.56 -0.33
N GLU A 8 17.88 -91.36 0.95
CA GLU A 8 17.29 -90.15 1.53
C GLU A 8 18.27 -88.97 1.82
N GLY A 9 19.55 -89.21 1.83
CA GLY A 9 20.57 -88.22 2.19
C GLY A 9 20.92 -87.26 1.09
N ASN A 10 20.60 -87.50 -0.19
CA ASN A 10 21.10 -86.68 -1.27
C ASN A 10 20.06 -85.67 -1.77
N GLN A 11 18.79 -85.86 -1.47
CA GLN A 11 17.74 -84.87 -1.88
C GLN A 11 17.62 -83.65 -0.96
N THR A 12 17.96 -83.79 0.31
CA THR A 12 17.88 -82.67 1.28
C THR A 12 19.00 -81.66 1.10
N MET A 13 20.18 -82.12 0.63
CA MET A 13 21.34 -81.26 0.42
C MET A 13 21.18 -80.38 -0.85
N SER A 14 20.58 -80.94 -1.92
CA SER A 14 20.29 -80.25 -3.14
C SER A 14 19.20 -79.21 -2.94
N ARG A 15 18.15 -79.52 -2.15
CA ARG A 15 17.08 -78.57 -1.87
C ARG A 15 17.55 -77.36 -1.03
N LYS A 16 18.41 -77.56 -0.06
CA LYS A 16 19.01 -76.52 0.77
C LYS A 16 19.90 -75.62 -0.07
N PHE A 17 20.69 -76.17 -0.97
CA PHE A 17 21.57 -75.38 -1.85
C PHE A 17 20.77 -74.51 -2.84
N THR A 18 19.69 -75.04 -3.42
CA THR A 18 18.81 -74.30 -4.33
C THR A 18 18.07 -73.16 -3.62
N ILE A 19 17.58 -73.37 -2.39
CA ILE A 19 16.90 -72.38 -1.58
C ILE A 19 17.85 -71.20 -1.23
N HIS A 20 19.08 -71.46 -0.89
CA HIS A 20 20.07 -70.41 -0.58
C HIS A 20 20.53 -69.68 -1.79
N PHE A 21 20.56 -70.32 -2.98
CA PHE A 21 20.89 -69.63 -4.24
C PHE A 21 19.78 -68.71 -4.70
N PHE A 22 18.50 -69.08 -4.56
CA PHE A 22 17.36 -68.22 -4.82
C PHE A 22 17.25 -67.07 -3.82
N ALA A 23 17.57 -67.31 -2.54
CA ALA A 23 17.59 -66.25 -1.52
C ALA A 23 18.70 -65.21 -1.78
N ALA A 24 19.88 -65.66 -2.21
CA ALA A 24 20.99 -64.76 -2.55
C ALA A 24 20.71 -63.93 -3.81
N VAL A 25 20.07 -64.49 -4.83
CA VAL A 25 19.67 -63.76 -6.04
C VAL A 25 18.53 -62.78 -5.78
N ALA A 26 17.58 -63.17 -4.92
CA ALA A 26 16.49 -62.25 -4.50
C ALA A 26 17.01 -61.03 -3.71
N CYS A 27 18.00 -61.18 -2.85
CA CYS A 27 18.64 -60.06 -2.14
C CYS A 27 19.47 -59.17 -3.05
N ALA A 28 20.09 -59.72 -4.12
CA ALA A 28 20.85 -58.91 -5.07
C ALA A 28 19.96 -58.04 -5.94
N LEU A 29 18.71 -58.43 -6.23
CA LEU A 29 17.75 -57.67 -7.02
C LEU A 29 17.06 -56.54 -6.24
N THR A 30 17.03 -56.62 -4.90
CA THR A 30 16.44 -55.57 -4.05
C THR A 30 17.38 -54.42 -3.77
N LEU A 31 18.68 -54.56 -3.93
CA LEU A 31 19.65 -53.47 -3.73
C LEU A 31 19.77 -52.55 -4.95
N SER A 32 19.28 -52.93 -6.12
CA SER A 32 19.32 -52.07 -7.32
C SER A 32 18.16 -51.06 -7.40
N ALA A 33 17.18 -51.13 -6.51
CA ALA A 33 16.01 -50.19 -6.52
C ALA A 33 16.26 -48.89 -5.77
N CYS A 34 17.40 -48.70 -5.09
CA CYS A 34 17.69 -47.48 -4.32
C CYS A 34 18.56 -46.45 -5.05
N SER A 35 18.78 -46.59 -6.38
CA SER A 35 19.59 -45.63 -7.16
C SER A 35 18.77 -44.68 -8.01
N THR A 36 17.49 -44.48 -7.73
CA THR A 36 16.80 -43.30 -8.20
C THR A 36 17.24 -42.15 -7.31
N THR A 37 18.38 -41.57 -7.62
CA THR A 37 18.70 -40.20 -7.25
C THR A 37 17.61 -39.34 -7.89
N SER A 38 16.50 -39.15 -7.18
CA SER A 38 15.60 -38.01 -7.48
C SER A 38 16.52 -36.82 -7.46
N ALA A 39 16.80 -36.25 -8.65
CA ALA A 39 17.44 -34.96 -8.72
C ALA A 39 16.58 -34.04 -7.86
N VAL A 40 17.08 -33.70 -6.68
CA VAL A 40 16.48 -32.69 -5.83
C VAL A 40 16.45 -31.46 -6.73
N LYS A 41 15.31 -31.17 -7.33
CA LYS A 41 15.08 -29.91 -8.02
C LYS A 41 15.35 -28.85 -6.97
N THR A 42 16.54 -28.30 -6.99
CA THR A 42 16.85 -27.11 -6.19
C THR A 42 15.75 -26.11 -6.52
N PRO A 43 14.98 -25.63 -5.53
CA PRO A 43 13.97 -24.62 -5.81
C PRO A 43 14.64 -23.48 -6.55
N PRO A 44 13.98 -22.89 -7.54
CA PRO A 44 14.55 -21.74 -8.24
C PRO A 44 14.95 -20.67 -7.22
N PRO A 45 16.06 -19.97 -7.45
CA PRO A 45 16.48 -18.91 -6.55
C PRO A 45 15.32 -17.89 -6.39
N PRO A 46 15.16 -17.30 -5.21
CA PRO A 46 14.14 -16.28 -5.00
C PRO A 46 14.35 -15.14 -6.01
N PRO A 47 13.27 -14.53 -6.52
CA PRO A 47 13.36 -13.44 -7.49
C PRO A 47 14.14 -12.27 -6.90
N THR A 48 14.99 -11.65 -7.69
CA THR A 48 15.76 -10.47 -7.29
C THR A 48 14.86 -9.24 -7.15
N LEU A 49 15.34 -8.21 -6.43
CA LEU A 49 14.62 -6.93 -6.32
C LEU A 49 14.34 -6.34 -7.71
N ASP A 50 15.34 -6.33 -8.58
CA ASP A 50 15.21 -5.76 -9.94
C ASP A 50 14.17 -6.51 -10.77
N GLU A 51 14.09 -7.84 -10.65
CA GLU A 51 13.06 -8.62 -11.34
C GLU A 51 11.66 -8.30 -10.83
N LEU A 52 11.48 -8.19 -9.51
CA LEU A 52 10.19 -7.84 -8.91
C LEU A 52 9.78 -6.43 -9.30
N MET A 53 10.69 -5.47 -9.20
CA MET A 53 10.46 -4.08 -9.58
C MET A 53 10.19 -3.92 -11.07
N GLY A 54 10.92 -4.63 -11.92
CA GLY A 54 10.70 -4.64 -13.37
C GLY A 54 9.31 -5.15 -13.75
N LYS A 55 8.88 -6.28 -13.17
CA LYS A 55 7.54 -6.84 -13.38
C LYS A 55 6.45 -5.89 -12.85
N ALA A 56 6.66 -5.29 -11.68
CA ALA A 56 5.72 -4.36 -11.08
C ALA A 56 5.54 -3.10 -11.95
N ASN A 57 6.64 -2.52 -12.41
CA ASN A 57 6.62 -1.33 -13.25
C ASN A 57 5.97 -1.61 -14.62
N LEU A 58 6.19 -2.78 -15.19
CA LEU A 58 5.51 -3.22 -16.41
C LEU A 58 3.99 -3.36 -16.19
N ALA A 59 3.57 -3.96 -15.08
CA ALA A 59 2.17 -4.06 -14.72
C ALA A 59 1.53 -2.69 -14.53
N ALA A 60 2.23 -1.76 -13.85
CA ALA A 60 1.76 -0.39 -13.65
C ALA A 60 1.59 0.37 -14.97
N SER A 61 2.59 0.30 -15.86
CA SER A 61 2.56 0.96 -17.17
C SER A 61 1.49 0.40 -18.11
N SER A 62 1.13 -0.88 -17.98
CA SER A 62 0.02 -1.50 -18.69
C SER A 62 -1.36 -1.24 -18.05
N GLY A 63 -1.43 -0.40 -17.02
CA GLY A 63 -2.68 -0.05 -16.33
C GLY A 63 -3.14 -1.05 -15.28
N ASN A 64 -2.44 -2.16 -15.09
CA ASN A 64 -2.79 -3.16 -14.08
C ASN A 64 -2.20 -2.79 -12.71
N LYS A 65 -2.77 -1.74 -12.11
CA LYS A 65 -2.29 -1.18 -10.83
C LYS A 65 -2.35 -2.19 -9.68
N GLU A 66 -3.35 -3.05 -9.64
CA GLU A 66 -3.47 -4.06 -8.58
C GLU A 66 -2.36 -5.12 -8.65
N ALA A 67 -2.02 -5.60 -9.84
CA ALA A 67 -0.89 -6.51 -10.02
C ALA A 67 0.43 -5.83 -9.65
N ALA A 68 0.61 -4.57 -10.03
CA ALA A 68 1.79 -3.79 -9.66
C ALA A 68 1.91 -3.65 -8.14
N MET A 69 0.82 -3.32 -7.44
CA MET A 69 0.78 -3.22 -5.97
C MET A 69 1.17 -4.53 -5.30
N GLY A 70 0.67 -5.67 -5.81
CA GLY A 70 1.04 -7.00 -5.29
C GLY A 70 2.53 -7.29 -5.44
N LEU A 71 3.12 -6.95 -6.58
CA LEU A 71 4.54 -7.17 -6.86
C LEU A 71 5.44 -6.23 -6.04
N TRP A 72 5.08 -4.95 -5.88
CA TRP A 72 5.82 -4.03 -5.00
C TRP A 72 5.73 -4.47 -3.54
N LYS A 73 4.57 -4.97 -3.09
CA LYS A 73 4.44 -5.54 -1.74
C LYS A 73 5.36 -6.73 -1.55
N GLN A 74 5.41 -7.65 -2.52
CA GLN A 74 6.34 -8.79 -2.50
C GLN A 74 7.80 -8.33 -2.46
N ALA A 75 8.16 -7.29 -3.23
CA ALA A 75 9.49 -6.69 -3.21
C ALA A 75 9.81 -6.08 -1.84
N ALA A 76 8.88 -5.36 -1.22
CA ALA A 76 9.04 -4.76 0.10
C ALA A 76 9.22 -5.81 1.21
N GLU A 77 8.53 -6.95 1.11
CA GLU A 77 8.64 -8.07 2.05
C GLU A 77 9.97 -8.80 1.88
N ALA A 78 10.42 -9.03 0.64
CA ALA A 78 11.68 -9.71 0.35
C ALA A 78 12.92 -8.83 0.62
N TYR A 79 12.79 -7.51 0.43
CA TYR A 79 13.86 -6.52 0.56
C TYR A 79 13.46 -5.38 1.49
N PRO A 80 13.29 -5.63 2.80
CA PRO A 80 12.69 -4.67 3.73
C PRO A 80 13.50 -3.39 3.94
N ALA A 81 14.79 -3.38 3.59
CA ALA A 81 15.64 -2.19 3.68
C ALA A 81 15.47 -1.25 2.47
N ASP A 82 14.90 -1.72 1.37
CA ASP A 82 14.74 -0.90 0.18
C ASP A 82 13.46 -0.05 0.26
N LYS A 83 13.61 1.25 -0.01
CA LYS A 83 12.50 2.21 0.02
C LYS A 83 11.69 2.24 -1.28
N THR A 84 12.26 1.78 -2.39
CA THR A 84 11.70 1.96 -3.75
C THR A 84 10.30 1.35 -3.91
N PRO A 85 10.03 0.12 -3.44
CA PRO A 85 8.69 -0.43 -3.50
C PRO A 85 7.66 0.44 -2.77
N TRP A 86 8.03 0.96 -1.60
CA TRP A 86 7.16 1.83 -0.79
C TRP A 86 6.89 3.18 -1.46
N VAL A 87 7.88 3.77 -2.12
CA VAL A 87 7.71 5.00 -2.91
C VAL A 87 6.67 4.78 -4.00
N ASN A 88 6.78 3.69 -4.76
CA ASN A 88 5.85 3.39 -5.86
C ASN A 88 4.43 3.11 -5.34
N MET A 89 4.29 2.39 -4.24
CA MET A 89 3.00 2.16 -3.59
C MET A 89 2.38 3.46 -3.09
N ALA A 90 3.15 4.33 -2.43
CA ALA A 90 2.69 5.63 -1.94
C ALA A 90 2.17 6.51 -3.10
N GLN A 91 2.94 6.61 -4.18
CA GLN A 91 2.58 7.38 -5.36
C GLN A 91 1.30 6.83 -6.02
N THR A 92 1.22 5.52 -6.21
CA THR A 92 0.05 4.87 -6.83
C THR A 92 -1.23 5.07 -6.00
N ARG A 93 -1.15 4.97 -4.67
CA ARG A 93 -2.26 5.24 -3.77
C ARG A 93 -2.68 6.71 -3.79
N TYR A 94 -1.71 7.63 -3.81
CA TYR A 94 -1.96 9.06 -3.96
C TYR A 94 -2.72 9.39 -5.25
N GLU A 95 -2.26 8.87 -6.38
CA GLU A 95 -2.91 9.06 -7.70
C GLU A 95 -4.31 8.47 -7.76
N ALA A 96 -4.55 7.37 -7.04
CA ALA A 96 -5.87 6.76 -6.90
C ALA A 96 -6.80 7.52 -5.94
N GLY A 97 -6.34 8.62 -5.31
CA GLY A 97 -7.11 9.37 -4.32
C GLY A 97 -7.26 8.66 -2.97
N GLN A 98 -6.51 7.59 -2.75
CA GLN A 98 -6.47 6.80 -1.52
C GLN A 98 -5.46 7.42 -0.55
N TYR A 99 -5.76 8.64 -0.10
CA TYR A 99 -4.80 9.49 0.62
C TYR A 99 -4.35 8.89 1.97
N GLY A 100 -5.22 8.16 2.67
CA GLY A 100 -4.84 7.47 3.91
C GLY A 100 -3.76 6.42 3.68
N ASP A 101 -3.96 5.54 2.70
CA ASP A 101 -3.01 4.50 2.34
C ASP A 101 -1.71 5.09 1.77
N ALA A 102 -1.81 6.20 1.01
CA ALA A 102 -0.64 6.91 0.50
C ALA A 102 0.24 7.42 1.65
N ILE A 103 -0.35 7.98 2.72
CA ILE A 103 0.38 8.42 3.91
C ILE A 103 1.09 7.25 4.58
N VAL A 104 0.40 6.11 4.79
CA VAL A 104 0.98 4.93 5.43
C VAL A 104 2.20 4.44 4.65
N ASN A 105 2.09 4.29 3.32
CA ASN A 105 3.23 3.87 2.50
C ASN A 105 4.36 4.91 2.47
N ALA A 106 4.04 6.20 2.47
CA ALA A 106 5.06 7.25 2.53
C ALA A 106 5.79 7.30 3.88
N GLN A 107 5.13 6.98 4.98
CA GLN A 107 5.78 6.81 6.28
C GLN A 107 6.78 5.66 6.27
N GLU A 108 6.47 4.55 5.60
CA GLU A 108 7.41 3.43 5.41
C GLU A 108 8.66 3.85 4.61
N VAL A 109 8.51 4.78 3.66
CA VAL A 109 9.67 5.39 2.99
C VAL A 109 10.52 6.16 3.98
N LEU A 110 9.92 6.99 4.86
CA LEU A 110 10.64 7.82 5.82
C LEU A 110 11.34 7.01 6.92
N VAL A 111 10.86 5.81 7.24
CA VAL A 111 11.56 4.87 8.13
C VAL A 111 12.93 4.49 7.55
N ARG A 112 13.04 4.39 6.22
CA ARG A 112 14.26 3.99 5.50
C ARG A 112 15.10 5.17 5.03
N ASP A 113 14.45 6.27 4.72
CA ASP A 113 15.07 7.51 4.23
C ASP A 113 14.31 8.72 4.84
N PRO A 114 14.69 9.16 6.06
CA PRO A 114 14.01 10.24 6.78
C PRO A 114 13.98 11.59 6.04
N ALA A 115 14.91 11.81 5.11
CA ALA A 115 15.02 13.04 4.33
C ALA A 115 14.31 12.96 2.95
N ASN A 116 13.51 11.94 2.71
CA ASN A 116 12.86 11.73 1.43
C ASN A 116 11.80 12.81 1.14
N ASN A 117 12.11 13.72 0.22
CA ASN A 117 11.23 14.84 -0.12
C ASN A 117 9.92 14.37 -0.78
N GLN A 118 9.96 13.31 -1.59
CA GLN A 118 8.76 12.78 -2.24
C GLN A 118 7.77 12.22 -1.22
N ALA A 119 8.27 11.45 -0.25
CA ALA A 119 7.44 10.92 0.82
C ALA A 119 6.83 12.03 1.67
N ASN A 120 7.64 13.02 2.07
CA ASN A 120 7.16 14.20 2.79
C ASN A 120 6.08 14.96 2.00
N SER A 121 6.26 15.11 0.68
CA SER A 121 5.26 15.76 -0.18
C SER A 121 3.95 14.98 -0.27
N VAL A 122 4.03 13.65 -0.40
CA VAL A 122 2.83 12.79 -0.40
C VAL A 122 2.08 12.91 0.92
N ILE A 123 2.78 12.88 2.06
CA ILE A 123 2.16 13.02 3.39
C ILE A 123 1.48 14.38 3.52
N ALA A 124 2.19 15.47 3.20
CA ALA A 124 1.68 16.82 3.35
C ALA A 124 0.41 17.05 2.52
N ILE A 125 0.46 16.74 1.21
CA ILE A 125 -0.67 16.99 0.32
C ILE A 125 -1.85 16.05 0.61
N SER A 126 -1.57 14.77 0.90
CA SER A 126 -2.60 13.80 1.25
C SER A 126 -3.32 14.18 2.55
N GLY A 127 -2.57 14.61 3.55
CA GLY A 127 -3.11 15.07 4.84
C GLY A 127 -4.02 16.29 4.66
N LEU A 128 -3.58 17.28 3.87
CA LEU A 128 -4.40 18.45 3.56
C LEU A 128 -5.70 18.08 2.83
N ARG A 129 -5.65 17.16 1.86
CA ARG A 129 -6.83 16.69 1.14
C ARG A 129 -7.81 15.95 2.02
N LEU A 130 -7.32 15.10 2.94
CA LEU A 130 -8.17 14.42 3.93
C LEU A 130 -8.80 15.42 4.89
N SER A 131 -8.02 16.36 5.42
CA SER A 131 -8.51 17.38 6.36
C SER A 131 -9.57 18.28 5.73
N THR A 132 -9.35 18.75 4.51
CA THR A 132 -10.32 19.59 3.80
C THR A 132 -11.62 18.85 3.51
N ARG A 133 -11.55 17.56 3.13
CA ARG A 133 -12.73 16.71 2.93
C ARG A 133 -13.53 16.55 4.23
N ALA A 134 -12.84 16.18 5.32
CA ALA A 134 -13.48 16.00 6.63
C ALA A 134 -14.15 17.28 7.14
N LEU A 135 -13.48 18.42 7.03
CA LEU A 135 -14.06 19.72 7.42
C LEU A 135 -15.27 20.10 6.57
N ALA A 136 -15.25 19.83 5.26
CA ALA A 136 -16.39 20.04 4.40
C ALA A 136 -17.58 19.17 4.78
N ASP A 137 -17.34 17.90 5.12
CA ASP A 137 -18.39 16.97 5.56
C ASP A 137 -19.01 17.41 6.90
N LEU A 138 -18.19 17.78 7.88
CA LEU A 138 -18.67 18.31 9.17
C LEU A 138 -19.46 19.62 8.99
N SER A 139 -19.02 20.49 8.10
CA SER A 139 -19.72 21.74 7.78
C SER A 139 -21.11 21.46 7.18
N ARG A 140 -21.21 20.51 6.24
CA ARG A 140 -22.50 20.12 5.65
C ARG A 140 -23.48 19.52 6.64
N GLN A 141 -22.96 18.82 7.65
CA GLN A 141 -23.77 18.22 8.73
C GLN A 141 -24.11 19.21 9.85
N ASN A 142 -23.66 20.49 9.75
CA ASN A 142 -23.75 21.47 10.82
C ASN A 142 -23.10 21.05 12.15
N ASN A 143 -22.14 20.11 12.09
CA ASN A 143 -21.43 19.54 13.25
C ASN A 143 -20.05 20.18 13.49
N LEU A 144 -19.73 21.27 12.81
CA LEU A 144 -18.47 21.98 12.99
C LEU A 144 -18.50 22.79 14.28
N SER A 145 -17.96 22.26 15.37
CA SER A 145 -17.86 22.96 16.66
C SER A 145 -17.04 24.25 16.57
N ALA A 146 -17.26 25.17 17.51
CA ALA A 146 -16.52 26.41 17.60
C ALA A 146 -15.01 26.17 17.80
N ASP A 147 -14.67 25.18 18.65
CA ASP A 147 -13.29 24.82 18.98
C ASP A 147 -12.56 24.25 17.74
N LEU A 148 -13.18 23.29 17.04
CA LEU A 148 -12.63 22.72 15.81
C LEU A 148 -12.46 23.78 14.72
N ARG A 149 -13.37 24.73 14.62
CA ARG A 149 -13.27 25.84 13.68
C ARG A 149 -12.09 26.78 14.01
N THR A 150 -11.88 27.04 15.29
CA THR A 150 -10.76 27.86 15.74
C THR A 150 -9.44 27.18 15.47
N GLU A 151 -9.28 25.92 15.89
CA GLU A 151 -8.08 25.10 15.64
C GLU A 151 -7.78 25.00 14.14
N SER A 152 -8.79 24.73 13.31
CA SER A 152 -8.60 24.65 11.83
C SER A 152 -8.09 25.97 11.24
N ARG A 153 -8.54 27.12 11.77
CA ARG A 153 -8.04 28.44 11.34
C ARG A 153 -6.59 28.67 11.78
N ASP A 154 -6.24 28.26 12.97
CA ASP A 154 -4.88 28.38 13.49
C ASP A 154 -3.90 27.53 12.70
N LEU A 155 -4.27 26.26 12.39
CA LEU A 155 -3.50 25.39 11.52
C LEU A 155 -3.36 25.98 10.10
N ALA A 156 -4.43 26.53 9.53
CA ALA A 156 -4.38 27.17 8.22
C ALA A 156 -3.47 28.43 8.21
N ARG A 157 -3.39 29.15 9.35
CA ARG A 157 -2.44 30.26 9.51
C ARG A 157 -1.00 29.76 9.52
N LEU A 158 -0.69 28.75 10.36
CA LEU A 158 0.64 28.14 10.42
C LEU A 158 1.10 27.59 9.08
N LEU A 159 0.17 26.98 8.32
CA LEU A 159 0.45 26.50 6.96
C LEU A 159 0.84 27.65 6.02
N ARG A 160 0.11 28.77 6.02
CA ARG A 160 0.46 29.95 5.21
C ARG A 160 1.82 30.54 5.62
N GLU A 161 2.08 30.65 6.91
CA GLU A 161 3.37 31.10 7.41
C GLU A 161 4.51 30.19 6.94
N SER A 162 4.32 28.88 6.97
CA SER A 162 5.33 27.90 6.49
C SER A 162 5.58 27.98 4.99
N LEU A 163 4.58 28.41 4.21
CA LEU A 163 4.69 28.63 2.77
C LEU A 163 5.26 30.03 2.41
N GLY A 164 5.58 30.85 3.41
CA GLY A 164 6.06 32.21 3.22
C GLY A 164 5.00 33.20 2.76
N GLU A 165 3.72 32.83 2.86
CA GLU A 165 2.60 33.71 2.54
C GLU A 165 2.37 34.70 3.70
N THR A 166 2.83 35.93 3.56
CA THR A 166 2.47 37.01 4.47
C THR A 166 1.07 37.50 4.15
N VAL A 167 0.21 37.59 5.16
CA VAL A 167 -1.13 38.18 5.00
C VAL A 167 -0.95 39.66 4.69
N LEU A 168 -1.05 40.03 3.40
CA LEU A 168 -0.94 41.43 2.93
C LEU A 168 -2.16 42.29 3.26
N VAL A 169 -3.23 41.69 3.77
CA VAL A 169 -4.45 42.42 4.16
C VAL A 169 -4.72 42.16 5.63
N PRO A 170 -4.62 43.18 6.49
CA PRO A 170 -5.09 43.05 7.87
C PRO A 170 -6.56 42.66 7.86
N VAL A 171 -6.92 41.57 8.49
CA VAL A 171 -8.34 41.25 8.74
C VAL A 171 -8.90 42.44 9.55
N PRO A 172 -9.94 43.14 9.07
CA PRO A 172 -10.52 44.23 9.85
C PRO A 172 -10.97 43.63 11.19
N THR A 173 -10.33 44.03 12.26
CA THR A 173 -10.82 43.72 13.60
C THR A 173 -12.21 44.32 13.73
N ALA A 174 -13.14 43.61 14.35
CA ALA A 174 -14.54 44.06 14.52
C ALA A 174 -14.68 45.49 15.12
N ALA A 175 -13.61 46.01 15.75
CA ALA A 175 -13.49 47.40 16.19
C ALA A 175 -13.28 48.38 15.05
N GLN A 176 -12.55 48.03 13.96
CA GLN A 176 -12.31 48.93 12.83
C GLN A 176 -13.49 48.98 11.83
N ALA A 177 -14.38 47.97 11.88
CA ALA A 177 -15.62 47.97 11.08
C ALA A 177 -16.67 48.94 11.64
N ARG A 178 -16.59 49.33 12.92
CA ARG A 178 -17.53 50.27 13.56
C ARG A 178 -17.23 51.74 13.23
N ASP A 179 -15.96 52.08 13.00
CA ASP A 179 -15.56 53.46 12.73
C ASP A 179 -15.74 53.92 11.28
N LYS A 180 -16.08 52.99 10.37
CA LYS A 180 -16.33 53.30 8.93
C LYS A 180 -17.79 53.24 8.52
N GLN A 181 -18.71 53.14 9.48
CA GLN A 181 -20.13 53.19 9.16
C GLN A 181 -20.59 54.65 9.05
N PRO A 182 -20.93 55.17 7.88
CA PRO A 182 -21.49 56.52 7.76
C PRO A 182 -22.78 56.61 8.54
N PRO A 183 -23.14 57.84 9.08
CA PRO A 183 -24.35 58.02 9.86
C PRO A 183 -25.58 57.59 9.07
N ARG A 184 -26.39 56.73 9.67
CA ARG A 184 -27.62 56.20 9.09
C ARG A 184 -28.60 57.35 8.79
N PRO A 185 -29.01 57.57 7.55
CA PRO A 185 -30.05 58.55 7.26
C PRO A 185 -31.40 58.11 7.84
N PRO A 186 -32.26 59.07 8.22
CA PRO A 186 -33.55 58.73 8.84
C PRO A 186 -34.47 57.97 7.88
N PRO A 187 -35.42 57.17 8.40
CA PRO A 187 -36.26 56.30 7.58
C PRO A 187 -37.19 57.08 6.68
N ARG A 188 -37.01 57.01 5.36
CA ARG A 188 -38.01 57.40 4.38
C ARG A 188 -39.01 56.30 4.20
N LYS A 189 -40.28 56.65 4.51
CA LYS A 189 -41.46 55.88 4.15
C LYS A 189 -41.63 55.84 2.64
N GLY A 190 -41.84 54.67 2.08
CA GLY A 190 -42.67 54.50 0.90
C GLY A 190 -41.95 54.05 -0.38
N GLN A 191 -42.48 52.99 -0.86
CA GLN A 191 -42.61 52.52 -2.24
C GLN A 191 -41.58 51.50 -2.75
N GLY A 192 -42.14 50.35 -3.05
CA GLY A 192 -41.53 49.15 -3.61
C GLY A 192 -41.15 49.27 -5.07
N LYS A 193 -40.24 48.41 -5.47
CA LYS A 193 -40.39 47.54 -6.64
C LYS A 193 -39.24 46.56 -6.70
N ALA A 194 -39.61 45.33 -6.98
CA ALA A 194 -38.68 44.24 -7.21
C ALA A 194 -37.76 44.51 -8.42
N ALA A 195 -36.53 44.08 -8.33
CA ALA A 195 -35.74 43.58 -9.45
C ALA A 195 -34.68 42.62 -8.94
N ASP A 196 -34.86 41.46 -9.34
CA ASP A 196 -34.04 40.28 -9.43
C ASP A 196 -32.65 40.57 -10.02
N GLY A 197 -31.61 39.93 -9.50
CA GLY A 197 -30.26 40.08 -10.01
C GLY A 197 -29.23 39.37 -9.12
N SER A 198 -29.43 38.09 -8.89
CA SER A 198 -28.40 37.25 -8.33
C SER A 198 -27.24 37.11 -9.33
N ALA A 199 -26.24 37.99 -9.22
CA ALA A 199 -24.97 37.77 -9.90
C ALA A 199 -24.17 36.71 -9.12
N ASN A 200 -23.97 35.59 -9.75
CA ASN A 200 -23.17 34.48 -9.23
C ASN A 200 -21.68 34.90 -9.23
N PRO A 201 -20.97 34.95 -8.08
CA PRO A 201 -19.59 35.43 -8.00
C PRO A 201 -18.56 34.52 -8.69
N PHE A 202 -18.99 33.41 -9.30
CA PHE A 202 -18.10 32.44 -9.94
C PHE A 202 -18.13 32.42 -11.48
N ASP A 203 -18.83 33.37 -12.14
CA ASP A 203 -18.91 33.40 -13.60
C ASP A 203 -17.62 33.85 -14.32
N GLY A 204 -16.56 34.19 -13.58
CA GLY A 204 -15.27 34.62 -14.12
C GLY A 204 -14.18 33.53 -14.19
N LEU A 205 -14.46 32.25 -13.85
CA LEU A 205 -13.50 31.16 -13.82
C LEU A 205 -13.82 30.10 -14.87
N LYS A 206 -13.81 30.49 -16.14
CA LYS A 206 -13.73 29.57 -17.27
C LYS A 206 -12.45 29.79 -18.06
#